data_d63101f2a31089188abd92b2586477eb
#
_entry.id   d63101f2a31089188abd92b2586477eb
#
_cell.length_a   1.000
_cell.length_b   1.000
_cell.length_c   1.000
_cell.angle_alpha   90.00
_cell.angle_beta   90.00
_cell.angle_gamma   90.00
#
_symmetry.space_group_name_H-M   'P 1'
#
loop_
_entity.id
_entity.type
_entity.pdbx_description
1 polymer ?
#
loop_
_entity_poly.entity_id
_entity_poly.type
_entity_poly.pdbx_seq_one_letter_code
_entity_poly.pdbx_strand_id
1 'polypeptide(L)'
;MPQNVNTIYILQYLLSLLFERPLKKMKKGELKMAYEFNHYYEIQNVATGKYVNVLGNHEDGTVKNGETVNLFNRTNNPDQRWALENFGGNGNVRIVLQRGEGWYALNYNTRNTNCIVWHLNTADDTDTVITTVEVENRPNTYYLMLRDRSIYLTAVGTALKWSAYTGEEEQMFTILEPGTGSDGSDSGEVSNVPDSKLVTKFIPAYEGNYTKDRKAQGGAISEITIHHCASILTIDALGALWQREGRKGSSHYGVSETSIGQYVHENDVAWTNGNWEANCRAVTIETSNSAGAPDWPVSDTTFNTLVTLVADIACRNSLGKLVKGENLTWHSMYAATACPGPYLSGKLQELVDKANAINGF
;
A
#
# COMPACT_ATOMS: atom_id res chain seq x y z
N MET A 1 35.80 43.49 9.86
CA MET A 1 35.04 43.20 8.65
C MET A 1 34.15 42.02 8.89
N PRO A 2 32.82 42.17 8.96
CA PRO A 2 31.89 41.05 9.05
C PRO A 2 31.27 40.83 7.69
N GLN A 3 31.55 39.70 7.06
CA GLN A 3 30.85 39.26 5.86
C GLN A 3 30.49 37.77 5.99
N ASN A 4 29.24 37.45 5.58
CA ASN A 4 28.70 36.13 5.21
C ASN A 4 27.78 35.38 6.17
N VAL A 5 26.98 36.04 6.96
CA VAL A 5 25.84 35.36 7.62
C VAL A 5 24.55 35.44 6.75
N ASN A 6 24.42 36.45 5.88
CA ASN A 6 23.20 36.67 5.10
C ASN A 6 23.05 35.74 3.86
N THR A 7 24.12 35.14 3.33
CA THR A 7 24.04 34.32 2.11
C THR A 7 23.47 32.94 2.38
N ILE A 8 23.67 32.37 3.56
CA ILE A 8 23.16 31.04 3.94
C ILE A 8 21.64 31.09 4.15
N TYR A 9 21.12 32.13 4.77
CA TYR A 9 19.68 32.31 4.97
C TYR A 9 18.92 32.55 3.66
N ILE A 10 19.52 33.23 2.70
CA ILE A 10 18.91 33.48 1.38
C ILE A 10 18.89 32.20 0.56
N LEU A 11 19.90 31.33 0.63
CA LEU A 11 19.90 30.03 -0.06
C LEU A 11 18.89 29.06 0.56
N GLN A 12 18.73 29.05 1.86
CA GLN A 12 17.69 28.22 2.53
C GLN A 12 16.28 28.73 2.21
N TYR A 13 16.08 30.03 2.12
CA TYR A 13 14.80 30.62 1.75
C TYR A 13 14.47 30.40 0.24
N LEU A 14 15.46 30.43 -0.64
CA LEU A 14 15.27 30.12 -2.07
C LEU A 14 15.07 28.63 -2.33
N LEU A 15 15.66 27.74 -1.52
CA LEU A 15 15.39 26.29 -1.58
C LEU A 15 13.99 25.95 -1.08
N SER A 16 13.45 26.68 -0.09
CA SER A 16 12.05 26.48 0.35
C SER A 16 11.04 26.91 -0.71
N LEU A 17 11.37 27.91 -1.55
CA LEU A 17 10.50 28.39 -2.63
C LEU A 17 10.51 27.45 -3.87
N LEU A 18 11.51 26.60 -4.04
CA LEU A 18 11.59 25.64 -5.15
C LEU A 18 10.82 24.35 -4.88
N PHE A 19 10.35 24.12 -3.66
CA PHE A 19 9.51 22.97 -3.27
C PHE A 19 8.06 23.33 -2.96
N GLU A 20 7.65 24.59 -3.08
CA GLU A 20 6.23 24.95 -3.09
C GLU A 20 5.61 24.61 -4.44
N ARG A 21 5.20 23.36 -4.64
CA ARG A 21 4.11 23.08 -5.56
C ARG A 21 2.89 23.84 -5.06
N PRO A 22 2.20 24.64 -5.91
CA PRO A 22 1.03 25.38 -5.46
C PRO A 22 0.00 24.38 -4.91
N LEU A 23 -0.26 24.47 -3.62
CA LEU A 23 -1.42 23.83 -3.00
C LEU A 23 -2.65 24.29 -3.79
N LYS A 24 -3.19 23.40 -4.63
CA LYS A 24 -4.49 23.62 -5.27
C LYS A 24 -5.45 24.03 -4.16
N LYS A 25 -6.02 25.22 -4.25
CA LYS A 25 -7.08 25.72 -3.35
C LYS A 25 -8.17 24.65 -3.27
N MET A 26 -8.11 23.79 -2.27
CA MET A 26 -9.17 22.83 -1.98
C MET A 26 -10.41 23.63 -1.56
N LYS A 27 -11.53 23.35 -2.20
CA LYS A 27 -12.84 23.85 -1.77
C LYS A 27 -13.04 23.41 -0.32
N LYS A 28 -13.59 24.32 0.49
CA LYS A 28 -13.98 24.11 1.88
C LYS A 28 -15.04 22.98 1.95
N GLY A 29 -14.59 21.74 1.97
CA GLY A 29 -15.31 20.55 2.35
C GLY A 29 -14.58 20.00 3.56
N GLU A 30 -15.29 19.65 4.60
CA GLU A 30 -14.74 19.06 5.81
C GLU A 30 -13.80 17.92 5.42
N LEU A 31 -12.53 18.01 5.82
CA LEU A 31 -11.60 16.89 5.76
C LEU A 31 -12.18 15.80 6.69
N LYS A 32 -12.86 14.83 6.10
CA LYS A 32 -13.31 13.64 6.81
C LYS A 32 -12.05 12.78 7.00
N MET A 33 -11.39 12.95 8.15
CA MET A 33 -10.27 12.07 8.52
C MET A 33 -10.78 10.64 8.60
N ALA A 34 -9.99 9.69 8.14
CA ALA A 34 -10.37 8.28 8.09
C ALA A 34 -10.27 7.60 9.47
N TYR A 35 -9.92 8.35 10.52
CA TYR A 35 -9.89 7.89 11.90
C TYR A 35 -10.68 8.84 12.82
N GLU A 36 -11.18 8.30 13.92
CA GLU A 36 -11.87 9.03 14.98
C GLU A 36 -10.89 9.35 16.12
N PHE A 37 -11.06 10.51 16.76
CA PHE A 37 -10.23 10.86 17.92
C PHE A 37 -10.66 10.07 19.16
N ASN A 38 -9.69 9.80 20.04
CA ASN A 38 -9.87 9.05 21.28
C ASN A 38 -10.41 7.61 21.09
N HIS A 39 -10.26 7.09 19.88
CA HIS A 39 -10.54 5.69 19.55
C HIS A 39 -9.20 4.94 19.40
N TYR A 40 -9.15 3.66 19.80
CA TYR A 40 -7.94 2.86 19.71
C TYR A 40 -7.81 2.20 18.35
N TYR A 41 -6.62 2.28 17.82
CA TYR A 41 -6.22 1.71 16.54
C TYR A 41 -4.97 0.84 16.68
N GLU A 42 -4.75 -0.02 15.73
CA GLU A 42 -3.47 -0.64 15.43
C GLU A 42 -2.80 0.16 14.30
N ILE A 43 -1.51 0.43 14.40
CA ILE A 43 -0.76 1.20 13.40
C ILE A 43 0.24 0.27 12.75
N GLN A 44 0.04 -0.05 11.46
CA GLN A 44 0.85 -0.98 10.70
C GLN A 44 1.80 -0.22 9.77
N ASN A 45 3.08 -0.58 9.76
CA ASN A 45 4.04 -0.06 8.79
C ASN A 45 3.89 -0.78 7.44
N VAL A 46 3.80 -0.04 6.35
CA VAL A 46 3.53 -0.57 5.01
C VAL A 46 4.66 -1.47 4.51
N ALA A 47 5.92 -1.04 4.66
CA ALA A 47 7.07 -1.80 4.15
C ALA A 47 7.27 -3.15 4.84
N THR A 48 6.94 -3.24 6.14
CA THR A 48 7.24 -4.44 6.95
C THR A 48 6.02 -5.29 7.25
N GLY A 49 4.81 -4.75 7.08
CA GLY A 49 3.57 -5.37 7.52
C GLY A 49 3.44 -5.53 9.05
N LYS A 50 4.41 -5.02 9.82
CA LYS A 50 4.45 -5.13 11.28
C LYS A 50 3.82 -3.93 11.96
N TYR A 51 3.48 -4.09 13.24
CA TYR A 51 2.71 -3.12 14.03
C TYR A 51 3.61 -2.32 14.97
N VAL A 52 3.27 -1.05 15.14
CA VAL A 52 3.89 -0.16 16.12
C VAL A 52 3.63 -0.73 17.51
N ASN A 53 4.70 -1.04 18.22
CA ASN A 53 4.70 -1.82 19.45
C ASN A 53 5.68 -1.23 20.47
N VAL A 54 5.34 -1.24 21.75
CA VAL A 54 6.33 -0.95 22.79
C VAL A 54 7.18 -2.20 23.02
N LEU A 55 8.51 -2.05 22.93
CA LEU A 55 9.44 -3.18 23.04
C LEU A 55 9.38 -3.80 24.45
N GLY A 56 9.04 -5.08 24.52
CA GLY A 56 8.93 -5.83 25.77
C GLY A 56 7.67 -6.68 25.80
N ASN A 57 7.40 -7.32 26.93
CA ASN A 57 6.14 -7.96 27.22
C ASN A 57 5.36 -7.09 28.20
N HIS A 58 4.35 -6.40 27.72
CA HIS A 58 3.54 -5.45 28.47
C HIS A 58 2.08 -5.94 28.66
N GLU A 59 1.87 -7.25 28.74
CA GLU A 59 0.56 -7.82 29.02
C GLU A 59 -0.02 -7.31 30.37
N ASP A 60 0.85 -7.02 31.33
CA ASP A 60 0.48 -6.46 32.64
C ASP A 60 0.21 -4.96 32.61
N GLY A 61 0.42 -4.30 31.47
CA GLY A 61 0.18 -2.87 31.31
C GLY A 61 1.30 -1.97 31.85
N THR A 62 2.46 -2.51 32.24
CA THR A 62 3.58 -1.68 32.73
C THR A 62 4.39 -1.10 31.58
N VAL A 63 4.39 0.22 31.43
CA VAL A 63 5.21 0.96 30.45
C VAL A 63 5.96 2.06 31.22
N LYS A 64 7.23 2.31 30.86
CA LYS A 64 8.09 3.31 31.50
C LYS A 64 8.56 4.37 30.51
N ASN A 65 8.90 5.53 31.02
CA ASN A 65 9.50 6.60 30.24
C ASN A 65 10.79 6.14 29.55
N GLY A 66 10.87 6.41 28.26
CA GLY A 66 12.04 6.09 27.44
C GLY A 66 12.09 4.67 26.90
N GLU A 67 11.04 3.86 27.11
CA GLU A 67 10.96 2.55 26.48
C GLU A 67 10.90 2.69 24.97
N THR A 68 11.64 1.83 24.29
CA THR A 68 11.76 1.85 22.82
C THR A 68 10.46 1.38 22.18
N VAL A 69 10.04 2.10 21.17
CA VAL A 69 8.98 1.66 20.26
C VAL A 69 9.62 0.99 19.06
N ASN A 70 9.11 -0.18 18.70
CA ASN A 70 9.59 -0.98 17.58
C ASN A 70 8.44 -1.45 16.70
N LEU A 71 8.76 -2.24 15.69
CA LEU A 71 7.80 -2.97 14.87
C LEU A 71 7.81 -4.44 15.27
N PHE A 72 6.64 -4.97 15.58
CA PHE A 72 6.48 -6.36 15.96
C PHE A 72 5.28 -7.00 15.27
N ASN A 73 5.26 -8.32 15.20
CA ASN A 73 4.09 -9.05 14.73
C ASN A 73 2.89 -8.70 15.61
N ARG A 74 1.70 -8.84 15.07
CA ARG A 74 0.48 -8.59 15.83
C ARG A 74 0.37 -9.54 17.01
N THR A 75 0.16 -8.99 18.19
CA THR A 75 0.01 -9.75 19.42
C THR A 75 -1.40 -9.66 20.01
N ASN A 76 -2.22 -8.73 19.51
CA ASN A 76 -3.48 -8.30 20.13
C ASN A 76 -3.31 -7.72 21.56
N ASN A 77 -2.08 -7.50 21.99
CA ASN A 77 -1.78 -6.93 23.31
C ASN A 77 -2.06 -5.42 23.31
N PRO A 78 -2.38 -4.89 24.47
CA PRO A 78 -2.65 -3.47 24.61
C PRO A 78 -1.49 -2.53 24.25
N ASP A 79 -0.24 -2.99 24.25
CA ASP A 79 0.98 -2.24 23.85
C ASP A 79 1.12 -2.00 22.33
N GLN A 80 0.18 -2.55 21.54
CA GLN A 80 0.02 -2.27 20.11
C GLN A 80 -1.24 -1.45 19.81
N ARG A 81 -1.98 -0.97 20.83
CA ARG A 81 -3.22 -0.21 20.66
C ARG A 81 -3.00 1.25 21.01
N TRP A 82 -3.14 2.10 20.01
CA TRP A 82 -2.82 3.51 20.04
C TRP A 82 -4.06 4.35 19.81
N ALA A 83 -4.35 5.29 20.70
CA ALA A 83 -5.37 6.29 20.45
C ALA A 83 -4.76 7.54 19.81
N LEU A 84 -5.50 8.16 18.90
CA LEU A 84 -5.14 9.44 18.30
C LEU A 84 -5.92 10.55 19.02
N GLU A 85 -5.22 11.37 19.79
CA GLU A 85 -5.79 12.54 20.45
C GLU A 85 -5.64 13.78 19.58
N ASN A 86 -6.72 14.53 19.38
CA ASN A 86 -6.66 15.79 18.64
C ASN A 86 -5.79 16.82 19.36
N PHE A 87 -4.83 17.40 18.65
CA PHE A 87 -3.99 18.47 19.19
C PHE A 87 -4.03 19.72 18.29
N GLY A 88 -5.02 20.56 18.50
CA GLY A 88 -5.14 21.84 17.79
C GLY A 88 -5.62 21.78 16.36
N GLY A 89 -6.13 20.63 15.87
CA GLY A 89 -6.67 20.46 14.54
C GLY A 89 -5.61 20.36 13.42
N ASN A 90 -6.03 20.45 12.16
CA ASN A 90 -5.17 20.38 10.96
C ASN A 90 -4.32 19.10 10.85
N GLY A 91 -4.86 17.95 11.29
CA GLY A 91 -4.14 16.67 11.27
C GLY A 91 -3.07 16.54 12.36
N ASN A 92 -3.00 17.48 13.31
CA ASN A 92 -2.10 17.36 14.45
C ASN A 92 -2.74 16.47 15.52
N VAL A 93 -2.02 15.45 15.92
CA VAL A 93 -2.44 14.46 16.92
C VAL A 93 -1.31 14.16 17.89
N ARG A 94 -1.67 13.61 19.04
CA ARG A 94 -0.79 12.78 19.84
C ARG A 94 -1.18 11.33 19.61
N ILE A 95 -0.21 10.47 19.41
CA ILE A 95 -0.43 9.02 19.31
C ILE A 95 -0.05 8.44 20.66
N VAL A 96 -1.08 8.01 21.39
CA VAL A 96 -0.96 7.68 22.81
C VAL A 96 -1.46 6.28 23.13
N LEU A 97 -0.90 5.70 24.15
CA LEU A 97 -1.44 4.52 24.81
C LEU A 97 -1.66 4.80 26.29
N GLN A 98 -2.74 4.24 26.84
CA GLN A 98 -3.00 4.29 28.28
C GLN A 98 -2.41 3.03 28.92
N ARG A 99 -1.57 3.22 29.93
CA ARG A 99 -0.98 2.12 30.69
C ARG A 99 -0.90 2.48 32.16
N GLY A 100 -1.35 1.58 33.00
CA GLY A 100 -1.42 1.85 34.42
C GLY A 100 -2.24 3.12 34.70
N GLU A 101 -1.66 4.03 35.46
CA GLU A 101 -2.28 5.32 35.83
C GLU A 101 -1.98 6.48 34.88
N GLY A 102 -1.28 6.22 33.76
CA GLY A 102 -0.78 7.30 32.90
C GLY A 102 -1.01 7.12 31.40
N TRP A 103 -0.86 8.22 30.69
CA TRP A 103 -0.84 8.26 29.24
C TRP A 103 0.59 8.41 28.74
N TYR A 104 0.98 7.58 27.79
CA TYR A 104 2.29 7.59 27.16
C TYR A 104 2.15 7.90 25.68
N ALA A 105 2.88 8.91 25.20
CA ALA A 105 2.86 9.30 23.80
C ALA A 105 4.11 8.83 23.05
N LEU A 106 3.98 8.62 21.75
CA LEU A 106 5.15 8.50 20.88
C LEU A 106 5.99 9.75 20.96
N ASN A 107 7.29 9.57 21.18
CA ASN A 107 8.23 10.65 21.40
C ASN A 107 9.57 10.37 20.70
N TYR A 108 10.42 11.38 20.67
CA TYR A 108 11.72 11.40 20.03
C TYR A 108 12.85 11.28 21.06
N ASN A 109 13.69 10.25 20.90
CA ASN A 109 14.90 10.16 21.70
C ASN A 109 15.99 11.05 21.10
N THR A 110 16.29 12.16 21.74
CA THR A 110 17.26 13.15 21.27
C THR A 110 18.70 12.63 21.15
N ARG A 111 19.02 11.50 21.78
CA ARG A 111 20.38 10.93 21.80
C ARG A 111 20.67 10.01 20.59
N ASN A 112 19.65 9.33 20.08
CA ASN A 112 19.87 8.29 19.06
C ASN A 112 18.78 8.20 17.99
N THR A 113 17.88 9.18 17.94
CA THR A 113 16.76 9.27 16.97
C THR A 113 15.71 8.16 17.06
N ASN A 114 15.79 7.25 18.01
CA ASN A 114 14.79 6.18 18.15
C ASN A 114 13.43 6.76 18.53
N CYS A 115 12.37 6.08 18.09
CA CYS A 115 11.04 6.30 18.64
C CYS A 115 10.95 5.64 20.01
N ILE A 116 10.44 6.38 20.97
CA ILE A 116 10.24 5.95 22.36
C ILE A 116 8.84 6.34 22.81
N VAL A 117 8.40 5.82 23.93
CA VAL A 117 7.24 6.35 24.66
C VAL A 117 7.68 7.23 25.83
N TRP A 118 6.90 8.28 26.09
CA TRP A 118 7.12 9.16 27.22
C TRP A 118 5.79 9.56 27.86
N HIS A 119 5.76 9.57 29.19
CA HIS A 119 4.57 9.94 29.94
C HIS A 119 4.21 11.41 29.70
N LEU A 120 2.95 11.67 29.40
CA LEU A 120 2.43 13.02 29.23
C LEU A 120 2.24 13.67 30.60
N ASN A 121 3.07 14.64 30.91
CA ASN A 121 3.05 15.36 32.20
C ASN A 121 2.22 16.64 32.16
N THR A 122 2.11 17.24 30.97
CA THR A 122 1.40 18.53 30.78
C THR A 122 0.66 18.54 29.45
N ALA A 123 -0.35 19.43 29.36
CA ALA A 123 -1.05 19.68 28.09
C ALA A 123 -0.14 20.29 27.01
N ASP A 124 1.00 20.86 27.41
CA ASP A 124 1.90 21.65 26.56
C ASP A 124 3.11 20.86 26.02
N ASP A 125 3.16 19.54 26.20
CA ASP A 125 4.23 18.69 25.67
C ASP A 125 4.17 18.66 24.11
N THR A 126 4.80 19.63 23.48
CA THR A 126 4.75 19.85 22.02
C THR A 126 5.67 18.90 21.24
N ASP A 127 6.66 18.32 21.90
CA ASP A 127 7.60 17.35 21.32
C ASP A 127 6.98 15.96 21.06
N THR A 128 5.72 15.76 21.48
CA THR A 128 4.92 14.56 21.19
C THR A 128 3.90 14.78 20.07
N VAL A 129 3.84 16.00 19.51
CA VAL A 129 2.82 16.33 18.49
C VAL A 129 3.25 15.82 17.13
N ILE A 130 2.40 14.99 16.56
CA ILE A 130 2.57 14.37 15.25
C ILE A 130 1.55 14.98 14.29
N THR A 131 2.01 15.41 13.11
CA THR A 131 1.14 15.75 11.99
C THR A 131 0.97 14.52 11.12
N THR A 132 -0.28 14.07 10.94
CA THR A 132 -0.62 13.02 9.99
C THR A 132 -0.75 13.62 8.60
N VAL A 133 0.05 13.15 7.65
CA VAL A 133 0.03 13.58 6.25
C VAL A 133 -0.45 12.40 5.42
N GLU A 134 -1.61 12.54 4.78
CA GLU A 134 -2.19 11.46 3.97
C GLU A 134 -1.25 11.05 2.83
N VAL A 135 -1.11 9.75 2.61
CA VAL A 135 -0.42 9.20 1.45
C VAL A 135 -1.39 9.18 0.28
N GLU A 136 -1.03 9.86 -0.81
CA GLU A 136 -1.88 9.94 -1.99
C GLU A 136 -2.19 8.53 -2.54
N ASN A 137 -3.46 8.30 -2.84
CA ASN A 137 -3.99 7.01 -3.35
C ASN A 137 -3.87 5.79 -2.42
N ARG A 138 -3.51 5.99 -1.14
CA ARG A 138 -3.49 4.91 -0.13
C ARG A 138 -4.45 5.25 1.02
N PRO A 139 -5.65 4.66 1.08
CA PRO A 139 -6.61 4.95 2.13
C PRO A 139 -6.07 4.59 3.51
N ASN A 140 -6.43 5.40 4.51
CA ASN A 140 -6.05 5.23 5.90
C ASN A 140 -4.52 5.14 6.15
N THR A 141 -3.72 5.54 5.15
CA THR A 141 -2.26 5.48 5.20
C THR A 141 -1.69 6.90 5.30
N TYR A 142 -0.74 7.08 6.20
CA TYR A 142 -0.19 8.38 6.56
C TYR A 142 1.32 8.33 6.71
N TYR A 143 1.98 9.44 6.40
CA TYR A 143 3.26 9.77 6.97
C TYR A 143 3.04 10.38 8.35
N LEU A 144 3.76 9.93 9.34
CA LEU A 144 3.69 10.41 10.72
C LEU A 144 4.87 11.37 10.96
N MET A 145 4.62 12.67 10.87
CA MET A 145 5.65 13.71 11.00
C MET A 145 5.67 14.28 12.40
N LEU A 146 6.80 14.24 13.08
CA LEU A 146 7.00 14.96 14.34
C LEU A 146 7.05 16.47 14.03
N ARG A 147 6.00 17.21 14.41
CA ARG A 147 5.71 18.56 13.94
C ARG A 147 6.86 19.55 14.17
N ASP A 148 7.37 19.60 15.37
CA ASP A 148 8.35 20.63 15.77
C ASP A 148 9.75 20.40 15.16
N ARG A 149 9.97 19.26 14.53
CA ARG A 149 11.28 18.88 13.93
C ARG A 149 11.20 18.57 12.44
N SER A 150 10.01 18.47 11.88
CA SER A 150 9.79 18.07 10.46
C SER A 150 10.53 16.79 10.07
N ILE A 151 10.56 15.82 10.99
CA ILE A 151 11.13 14.48 10.78
C ILE A 151 10.01 13.44 10.85
N TYR A 152 10.20 12.33 10.16
CA TYR A 152 9.17 11.32 9.92
C TYR A 152 9.50 10.01 10.62
N LEU A 153 8.48 9.37 11.17
CA LEU A 153 8.63 8.02 11.71
C LEU A 153 9.02 7.09 10.57
N THR A 154 10.05 6.27 10.77
CA THR A 154 10.69 5.48 9.72
C THR A 154 11.04 4.10 10.25
N ALA A 155 10.66 3.07 9.53
CA ALA A 155 11.07 1.69 9.79
C ALA A 155 12.53 1.48 9.33
N VAL A 156 13.35 0.91 10.21
CA VAL A 156 14.72 0.45 9.92
C VAL A 156 14.82 -1.00 10.38
N GLY A 157 14.46 -1.93 9.51
CA GLY A 157 14.17 -3.31 9.91
C GLY A 157 12.98 -3.34 10.88
N THR A 158 13.19 -3.86 12.08
CA THR A 158 12.16 -3.82 13.15
C THR A 158 12.28 -2.61 14.08
N ALA A 159 13.30 -1.78 13.94
CA ALA A 159 13.44 -0.55 14.71
C ALA A 159 12.58 0.57 14.11
N LEU A 160 12.05 1.45 14.97
CA LEU A 160 11.42 2.70 14.59
C LEU A 160 12.32 3.88 14.96
N LYS A 161 12.59 4.72 13.97
CA LYS A 161 13.43 5.93 14.13
C LYS A 161 12.75 7.12 13.51
N TRP A 162 13.17 8.32 13.93
CA TRP A 162 12.78 9.56 13.30
C TRP A 162 13.87 10.01 12.33
N SER A 163 13.52 10.25 11.06
CA SER A 163 14.46 10.64 10.00
C SER A 163 13.89 11.70 9.06
N ALA A 164 14.72 12.23 8.18
CA ALA A 164 14.27 13.11 7.10
C ALA A 164 13.26 12.40 6.19
N TYR A 165 12.42 13.16 5.52
CA TYR A 165 11.45 12.62 4.57
C TYR A 165 12.14 11.92 3.39
N THR A 166 11.68 10.72 3.08
CA THR A 166 12.13 9.94 1.91
C THR A 166 11.00 9.66 0.93
N GLY A 167 9.75 9.60 1.43
CA GLY A 167 8.59 9.22 0.65
C GLY A 167 8.43 7.71 0.44
N GLU A 168 9.34 6.90 1.01
CA GLU A 168 9.35 5.44 0.85
C GLU A 168 8.38 4.75 1.80
N GLU A 169 8.05 3.49 1.54
CA GLU A 169 7.06 2.71 2.32
C GLU A 169 7.47 2.50 3.77
N GLU A 170 8.75 2.56 4.09
CA GLU A 170 9.28 2.56 5.45
C GLU A 170 8.76 3.73 6.30
N GLN A 171 8.31 4.81 5.67
CA GLN A 171 7.71 5.98 6.33
C GLN A 171 6.18 5.98 6.27
N MET A 172 5.56 5.01 5.64
CA MET A 172 4.11 4.91 5.50
C MET A 172 3.51 4.02 6.57
N PHE A 173 2.46 4.50 7.23
CA PHE A 173 1.77 3.78 8.29
C PHE A 173 0.27 3.77 8.05
N THR A 174 -0.34 2.60 8.05
CA THR A 174 -1.78 2.42 7.93
C THR A 174 -2.41 2.37 9.32
N ILE A 175 -3.44 3.19 9.54
CA ILE A 175 -4.23 3.21 10.78
C ILE A 175 -5.41 2.26 10.60
N LEU A 176 -5.50 1.25 11.43
CA LEU A 176 -6.41 0.12 11.30
C LEU A 176 -7.27 -0.06 12.56
N GLU A 177 -8.54 -0.41 12.38
CA GLU A 177 -9.37 -0.89 13.49
C GLU A 177 -8.72 -2.11 14.14
N PRO A 178 -8.75 -2.24 15.47
CA PRO A 178 -8.18 -3.39 16.14
C PRO A 178 -8.79 -4.69 15.63
N GLY A 179 -7.96 -5.62 15.24
CA GLY A 179 -8.41 -6.89 14.73
C GLY A 179 -8.62 -6.96 13.22
N THR A 180 -8.46 -5.87 12.49
CA THR A 180 -8.69 -5.82 11.03
C THR A 180 -7.42 -5.85 10.21
N GLY A 181 -6.26 -5.62 10.81
CA GLY A 181 -4.96 -5.67 10.13
C GLY A 181 -4.47 -7.11 9.90
N SER A 182 -3.68 -7.32 8.85
CA SER A 182 -2.98 -8.59 8.63
C SER A 182 -1.81 -8.72 9.61
N ASP A 183 -1.68 -9.87 10.24
CA ASP A 183 -0.48 -10.17 11.03
C ASP A 183 0.73 -10.28 10.10
N GLY A 184 1.77 -9.52 10.37
CA GLY A 184 3.07 -9.70 9.71
C GLY A 184 3.79 -11.00 10.13
N SER A 185 3.08 -11.92 10.74
CA SER A 185 3.52 -13.28 11.00
C SER A 185 3.11 -14.16 9.83
N ASP A 186 4.00 -14.97 9.36
CA ASP A 186 3.89 -16.05 8.39
C ASP A 186 2.90 -17.16 8.82
N SER A 187 1.73 -16.77 9.31
CA SER A 187 0.59 -17.62 9.59
C SER A 187 -0.54 -17.23 8.62
N GLY A 188 -0.47 -17.74 7.43
CA GLY A 188 -1.52 -18.22 6.55
C GLY A 188 -2.84 -17.47 6.36
N GLU A 189 -3.14 -16.37 7.03
CA GLU A 189 -4.34 -15.60 6.74
C GLU A 189 -4.04 -14.53 5.68
N VAL A 190 -4.59 -14.77 4.51
CA VAL A 190 -4.59 -13.81 3.39
C VAL A 190 -5.35 -12.56 3.84
N SER A 191 -4.71 -11.38 3.75
CA SER A 191 -5.41 -10.11 3.93
C SER A 191 -6.64 -10.09 3.01
N ASN A 192 -7.81 -9.82 3.57
CA ASN A 192 -9.04 -9.72 2.78
C ASN A 192 -9.24 -8.31 2.19
N VAL A 193 -8.25 -7.42 2.32
CA VAL A 193 -8.31 -6.06 1.77
C VAL A 193 -7.67 -6.07 0.38
N PRO A 194 -8.41 -5.74 -0.67
CA PRO A 194 -7.87 -5.68 -2.02
C PRO A 194 -6.79 -4.60 -2.20
N ASP A 195 -5.82 -4.83 -3.10
CA ASP A 195 -4.78 -3.85 -3.43
C ASP A 195 -5.33 -2.65 -4.22
N SER A 196 -6.41 -2.85 -4.97
CA SER A 196 -7.09 -1.82 -5.76
C SER A 196 -8.48 -1.51 -5.21
N LYS A 197 -8.82 -0.22 -5.13
CA LYS A 197 -10.19 0.24 -4.79
C LYS A 197 -11.23 -0.11 -5.86
N LEU A 198 -10.80 -0.47 -7.06
CA LEU A 198 -11.66 -0.87 -8.17
C LEU A 198 -12.17 -2.30 -8.02
N VAL A 199 -11.57 -3.09 -7.13
CA VAL A 199 -11.95 -4.48 -6.89
C VAL A 199 -13.35 -4.55 -6.32
N THR A 200 -14.23 -5.27 -7.01
CA THR A 200 -15.60 -5.48 -6.58
C THR A 200 -15.71 -6.67 -5.63
N LYS A 201 -14.76 -7.61 -5.71
CA LYS A 201 -14.72 -8.78 -4.84
C LYS A 201 -13.31 -9.36 -4.72
N PHE A 202 -12.86 -9.57 -3.47
CA PHE A 202 -11.64 -10.31 -3.19
C PHE A 202 -11.99 -11.79 -2.94
N ILE A 203 -11.39 -12.71 -3.71
CA ILE A 203 -11.63 -14.16 -3.65
C ILE A 203 -10.26 -14.85 -3.62
N PRO A 204 -9.63 -15.01 -2.44
CA PRO A 204 -8.26 -15.51 -2.36
C PRO A 204 -8.10 -16.86 -3.05
N ALA A 205 -7.05 -16.99 -3.85
CA ALA A 205 -6.63 -18.27 -4.44
C ALA A 205 -6.18 -19.24 -3.33
N TYR A 206 -6.27 -20.55 -3.61
CA TYR A 206 -5.66 -21.55 -2.73
C TYR A 206 -4.15 -21.29 -2.60
N GLU A 207 -3.61 -21.32 -1.38
CA GLU A 207 -2.21 -20.95 -1.09
C GLU A 207 -1.15 -21.78 -1.86
N GLY A 208 -1.49 -22.98 -2.29
CA GLY A 208 -0.65 -23.84 -3.13
C GLY A 208 -0.68 -23.49 -4.62
N ASN A 209 -1.36 -22.41 -5.04
CA ASN A 209 -1.50 -21.99 -6.43
C ASN A 209 -0.78 -20.66 -6.75
N TYR A 210 -0.06 -20.08 -5.80
CA TYR A 210 0.78 -18.90 -5.96
C TYR A 210 1.98 -18.98 -5.00
N THR A 211 2.92 -18.05 -5.07
CA THR A 211 4.05 -17.96 -4.15
C THR A 211 3.99 -16.65 -3.38
N LYS A 212 4.07 -16.73 -2.05
CA LYS A 212 4.10 -15.55 -1.17
C LYS A 212 5.41 -14.78 -1.30
N ASP A 213 5.33 -13.49 -1.01
CA ASP A 213 6.46 -12.57 -0.89
C ASP A 213 7.31 -12.48 -2.17
N ARG A 214 6.79 -11.76 -3.17
CA ARG A 214 7.49 -11.44 -4.43
C ARG A 214 8.91 -10.93 -4.21
N LYS A 215 9.13 -10.08 -3.21
CA LYS A 215 10.43 -9.49 -2.90
C LYS A 215 11.44 -10.55 -2.43
N ALA A 216 11.00 -11.50 -1.59
CA ALA A 216 11.83 -12.64 -1.18
C ALA A 216 12.20 -13.55 -2.36
N GLN A 217 11.39 -13.56 -3.42
CA GLN A 217 11.69 -14.26 -4.66
C GLN A 217 12.63 -13.46 -5.61
N GLY A 218 13.13 -12.31 -5.17
CA GLY A 218 13.95 -11.42 -5.98
C GLY A 218 13.17 -10.64 -7.05
N GLY A 219 11.82 -10.63 -6.97
CA GLY A 219 10.95 -9.95 -7.91
C GLY A 219 10.59 -8.52 -7.48
N ALA A 220 10.28 -7.68 -8.47
CA ALA A 220 9.67 -6.37 -8.31
C ALA A 220 8.68 -6.15 -9.45
N ILE A 221 7.57 -5.49 -9.17
CA ILE A 221 6.56 -5.22 -10.19
C ILE A 221 7.13 -4.22 -11.20
N SER A 222 7.23 -4.63 -12.46
CA SER A 222 7.73 -3.82 -13.57
C SER A 222 6.88 -3.93 -14.83
N GLU A 223 5.88 -4.81 -14.85
CA GLU A 223 5.00 -5.01 -16.00
C GLU A 223 3.62 -5.49 -15.61
N ILE A 224 2.66 -5.33 -16.53
CA ILE A 224 1.31 -5.89 -16.47
C ILE A 224 1.18 -6.89 -17.61
N THR A 225 0.79 -8.15 -17.31
CA THR A 225 0.57 -9.17 -18.34
C THR A 225 -0.92 -9.43 -18.54
N ILE A 226 -1.34 -9.32 -19.80
CA ILE A 226 -2.74 -9.52 -20.23
C ILE A 226 -2.97 -10.97 -20.67
N HIS A 227 -4.04 -11.55 -20.12
CA HIS A 227 -4.56 -12.86 -20.49
C HIS A 227 -6.03 -12.78 -20.88
N HIS A 228 -6.54 -13.84 -21.52
CA HIS A 228 -7.95 -14.08 -21.65
C HIS A 228 -8.32 -15.47 -21.10
N CYS A 229 -9.50 -15.59 -20.55
CA CYS A 229 -9.97 -16.83 -19.94
C CYS A 229 -10.17 -17.98 -20.95
N ALA A 230 -10.17 -17.72 -22.26
CA ALA A 230 -10.65 -18.62 -23.31
C ALA A 230 -12.02 -19.24 -22.94
N SER A 231 -12.86 -18.45 -22.28
CA SER A 231 -14.18 -18.82 -21.77
C SER A 231 -14.97 -17.59 -21.34
N ILE A 232 -16.29 -17.74 -21.22
CA ILE A 232 -17.18 -16.73 -20.62
C ILE A 232 -17.27 -17.05 -19.13
N LEU A 233 -16.50 -16.33 -18.29
CA LEU A 233 -16.44 -16.55 -16.85
C LEU A 233 -16.83 -15.30 -16.09
N THR A 234 -17.58 -15.48 -15.01
CA THR A 234 -17.70 -14.45 -13.98
C THR A 234 -16.44 -14.41 -13.11
N ILE A 235 -16.23 -13.31 -12.39
CA ILE A 235 -15.12 -13.22 -11.43
C ILE A 235 -15.20 -14.29 -10.33
N ASP A 236 -16.43 -14.70 -9.94
CA ASP A 236 -16.65 -15.79 -8.98
C ASP A 236 -16.25 -17.15 -9.54
N ALA A 237 -16.60 -17.43 -10.80
CA ALA A 237 -16.24 -18.69 -11.46
C ALA A 237 -14.72 -18.81 -11.64
N LEU A 238 -14.06 -17.70 -11.97
CA LEU A 238 -12.60 -17.65 -12.07
C LEU A 238 -11.95 -17.81 -10.68
N GLY A 239 -12.48 -17.15 -9.65
CA GLY A 239 -12.03 -17.32 -8.27
C GLY A 239 -12.18 -18.76 -7.77
N ALA A 240 -13.32 -19.40 -8.04
CA ALA A 240 -13.53 -20.80 -7.72
C ALA A 240 -12.55 -21.74 -8.44
N LEU A 241 -12.07 -21.37 -9.64
CA LEU A 241 -11.02 -22.10 -10.34
C LEU A 241 -9.67 -21.99 -9.59
N TRP A 242 -9.32 -20.79 -9.14
CA TRP A 242 -8.07 -20.53 -8.41
C TRP A 242 -8.06 -21.10 -6.99
N GLN A 243 -9.23 -21.34 -6.40
CA GLN A 243 -9.39 -21.98 -5.09
C GLN A 243 -9.21 -23.50 -5.11
N ARG A 244 -9.17 -24.14 -6.28
CA ARG A 244 -8.98 -25.58 -6.37
C ARG A 244 -7.57 -25.98 -5.98
N GLU A 245 -7.47 -26.83 -4.96
CA GLU A 245 -6.20 -27.46 -4.59
C GLU A 245 -5.59 -28.19 -5.81
N GLY A 246 -4.27 -28.05 -5.98
CA GLY A 246 -3.55 -28.70 -7.08
C GLY A 246 -3.76 -28.08 -8.45
N ARG A 247 -4.45 -26.96 -8.60
CA ARG A 247 -4.65 -26.25 -9.88
C ARG A 247 -3.32 -25.81 -10.49
N LYS A 248 -2.31 -25.49 -9.64
CA LYS A 248 -0.97 -25.03 -10.03
C LYS A 248 -0.99 -23.82 -10.96
N GLY A 249 -1.89 -22.89 -10.68
CA GLY A 249 -2.02 -21.66 -11.44
C GLY A 249 -3.01 -20.70 -10.78
N SER A 250 -2.79 -19.41 -10.97
CA SER A 250 -3.59 -18.30 -10.46
C SER A 250 -3.34 -17.05 -11.29
N SER A 251 -4.14 -15.98 -11.05
CA SER A 251 -3.89 -14.62 -11.53
C SER A 251 -4.06 -13.63 -10.37
N HIS A 252 -3.48 -12.43 -10.49
CA HIS A 252 -3.74 -11.39 -9.50
C HIS A 252 -5.18 -10.91 -9.63
N TYR A 253 -5.61 -10.62 -10.84
CA TYR A 253 -6.94 -10.08 -11.13
C TYR A 253 -7.69 -10.87 -12.20
N GLY A 254 -9.00 -10.71 -12.19
CA GLY A 254 -9.89 -11.10 -13.27
C GLY A 254 -10.92 -10.01 -13.56
N VAL A 255 -11.27 -9.83 -14.85
CA VAL A 255 -12.23 -8.82 -15.28
C VAL A 255 -13.36 -9.50 -16.04
N SER A 256 -14.60 -9.17 -15.66
CA SER A 256 -15.83 -9.64 -16.34
C SER A 256 -16.90 -8.57 -16.24
N GLU A 257 -17.35 -8.05 -17.37
CA GLU A 257 -18.25 -6.91 -17.45
C GLU A 257 -17.73 -5.71 -16.63
N THR A 258 -18.50 -5.19 -15.69
CA THR A 258 -18.09 -4.10 -14.78
C THR A 258 -17.40 -4.60 -13.52
N SER A 259 -17.20 -5.91 -13.38
CA SER A 259 -16.70 -6.53 -12.16
C SER A 259 -15.22 -6.83 -12.25
N ILE A 260 -14.50 -6.53 -11.18
CA ILE A 260 -13.08 -6.83 -10.99
C ILE A 260 -12.93 -7.74 -9.77
N GLY A 261 -12.45 -8.96 -10.00
CA GLY A 261 -12.03 -9.87 -8.94
C GLY A 261 -10.55 -9.75 -8.65
N GLN A 262 -10.14 -9.83 -7.40
CA GLN A 262 -8.74 -10.05 -7.03
C GLN A 262 -8.60 -11.41 -6.37
N TYR A 263 -7.52 -12.15 -6.68
CA TYR A 263 -7.30 -13.53 -6.23
C TYR A 263 -5.95 -13.73 -5.55
N VAL A 264 -4.93 -12.99 -5.96
CA VAL A 264 -3.59 -12.99 -5.37
C VAL A 264 -3.20 -11.53 -5.14
N HIS A 265 -2.55 -11.24 -4.02
CA HIS A 265 -2.02 -9.90 -3.76
C HIS A 265 -0.87 -9.56 -4.70
N GLU A 266 -0.74 -8.30 -5.08
CA GLU A 266 0.33 -7.84 -5.97
C GLU A 266 1.74 -8.06 -5.38
N ASN A 267 1.86 -8.08 -4.05
CA ASN A 267 3.10 -8.42 -3.34
C ASN A 267 3.44 -9.92 -3.37
N ASP A 268 2.55 -10.74 -3.85
CA ASP A 268 2.77 -12.18 -4.06
C ASP A 268 3.01 -12.47 -5.55
N VAL A 269 3.37 -13.70 -5.88
CA VAL A 269 3.65 -14.13 -7.26
C VAL A 269 2.55 -15.06 -7.74
N ALA A 270 1.64 -14.56 -8.57
CA ALA A 270 0.65 -15.40 -9.24
C ALA A 270 1.31 -16.28 -10.33
N TRP A 271 0.85 -17.51 -10.46
CA TRP A 271 1.38 -18.46 -11.44
C TRP A 271 0.53 -18.44 -12.72
N THR A 272 0.72 -17.43 -13.56
CA THR A 272 -0.12 -17.16 -14.72
C THR A 272 0.63 -17.33 -16.04
N ASN A 273 1.90 -16.86 -16.10
CA ASN A 273 2.63 -16.69 -17.36
C ASN A 273 3.30 -17.96 -17.89
N GLY A 274 3.27 -19.07 -17.12
CA GLY A 274 4.05 -20.27 -17.47
C GLY A 274 5.57 -20.05 -17.49
N ASN A 275 6.03 -18.92 -16.98
CA ASN A 275 7.44 -18.51 -16.88
C ASN A 275 7.67 -17.87 -15.53
N TRP A 276 8.65 -18.38 -14.77
CA TRP A 276 8.90 -17.94 -13.41
C TRP A 276 9.36 -16.48 -13.33
N GLU A 277 10.31 -16.10 -14.17
CA GLU A 277 10.83 -14.72 -14.18
C GLU A 277 9.74 -13.70 -14.54
N ALA A 278 8.91 -14.02 -15.54
CA ALA A 278 7.77 -13.20 -15.90
C ALA A 278 6.72 -13.12 -14.77
N ASN A 279 6.46 -14.23 -14.05
CA ASN A 279 5.58 -14.20 -12.89
C ASN A 279 6.12 -13.29 -11.78
N CYS A 280 7.43 -13.33 -11.52
CA CYS A 280 8.06 -12.52 -10.47
C CYS A 280 8.03 -11.01 -10.76
N ARG A 281 7.87 -10.57 -12.01
CA ARG A 281 7.85 -9.13 -12.34
C ARG A 281 6.50 -8.59 -12.80
N ALA A 282 5.50 -9.46 -13.02
CA ALA A 282 4.22 -9.06 -13.58
C ALA A 282 3.11 -8.99 -12.54
N VAL A 283 2.21 -8.02 -12.71
CA VAL A 283 0.81 -8.12 -12.25
C VAL A 283 -0.01 -8.69 -13.41
N THR A 284 -0.74 -9.77 -13.20
CA THR A 284 -1.42 -10.53 -14.26
C THR A 284 -2.93 -10.40 -14.17
N ILE A 285 -3.59 -10.24 -15.33
CA ILE A 285 -5.04 -10.02 -15.43
C ILE A 285 -5.65 -11.02 -16.40
N GLU A 286 -6.60 -11.82 -15.94
CA GLU A 286 -7.45 -12.67 -16.75
C GLU A 286 -8.70 -11.91 -17.22
N THR A 287 -8.97 -11.90 -18.51
CA THR A 287 -10.10 -11.17 -19.10
C THR A 287 -11.14 -12.15 -19.61
N SER A 288 -12.37 -12.04 -19.13
CA SER A 288 -13.49 -12.88 -19.61
C SER A 288 -13.85 -12.53 -21.04
N ASN A 289 -14.08 -13.55 -21.85
CA ASN A 289 -14.61 -13.39 -23.21
C ASN A 289 -16.13 -13.25 -23.20
N SER A 290 -16.68 -12.63 -24.24
CA SER A 290 -18.14 -12.51 -24.46
C SER A 290 -18.70 -13.57 -25.40
N ALA A 291 -17.81 -14.25 -26.16
CA ALA A 291 -18.17 -15.43 -27.01
C ALA A 291 -16.94 -16.35 -27.15
N GLY A 292 -17.12 -17.50 -27.77
CA GLY A 292 -16.10 -18.53 -27.96
C GLY A 292 -15.21 -18.32 -29.17
N ALA A 293 -14.51 -19.42 -29.51
CA ALA A 293 -13.67 -19.52 -30.71
C ALA A 293 -14.43 -19.22 -31.99
N PRO A 294 -13.72 -18.79 -33.10
CA PRO A 294 -12.27 -18.65 -33.17
C PRO A 294 -11.75 -17.30 -32.63
N ASP A 295 -12.60 -16.27 -32.55
CA ASP A 295 -12.17 -14.89 -32.36
C ASP A 295 -12.00 -14.51 -30.89
N TRP A 296 -12.65 -15.21 -29.97
CA TRP A 296 -12.62 -14.94 -28.54
C TRP A 296 -12.89 -13.46 -28.21
N PRO A 297 -14.01 -12.88 -28.67
CA PRO A 297 -14.28 -11.46 -28.43
C PRO A 297 -14.44 -11.15 -26.94
N VAL A 298 -14.19 -9.89 -26.62
CA VAL A 298 -14.43 -9.31 -25.29
C VAL A 298 -15.44 -8.19 -25.47
N SER A 299 -16.43 -8.08 -24.59
CA SER A 299 -17.40 -7.00 -24.65
C SER A 299 -16.74 -5.63 -24.44
N ASP A 300 -17.31 -4.57 -25.01
CA ASP A 300 -16.79 -3.20 -24.79
C ASP A 300 -16.80 -2.83 -23.29
N THR A 301 -17.78 -3.31 -22.54
CA THR A 301 -17.87 -3.11 -21.09
C THR A 301 -16.67 -3.76 -20.39
N THR A 302 -16.40 -5.03 -20.65
CA THR A 302 -15.26 -5.75 -20.07
C THR A 302 -13.94 -5.10 -20.50
N PHE A 303 -13.81 -4.69 -21.77
CA PHE A 303 -12.60 -4.02 -22.26
C PHE A 303 -12.35 -2.67 -21.58
N ASN A 304 -13.38 -1.84 -21.40
CA ASN A 304 -13.25 -0.57 -20.71
C ASN A 304 -12.92 -0.76 -19.21
N THR A 305 -13.48 -1.79 -18.58
CA THR A 305 -13.13 -2.18 -17.20
C THR A 305 -11.66 -2.61 -17.11
N LEU A 306 -11.18 -3.40 -18.10
CA LEU A 306 -9.76 -3.78 -18.20
C LEU A 306 -8.85 -2.53 -18.35
N VAL A 307 -9.22 -1.57 -19.21
CA VAL A 307 -8.48 -0.30 -19.38
C VAL A 307 -8.33 0.42 -18.05
N THR A 308 -9.42 0.55 -17.30
CA THR A 308 -9.42 1.25 -16.02
C THR A 308 -8.54 0.55 -14.98
N LEU A 309 -8.61 -0.79 -14.91
CA LEU A 309 -7.77 -1.57 -14.01
C LEU A 309 -6.28 -1.48 -14.38
N VAL A 310 -5.94 -1.56 -15.67
CA VAL A 310 -4.56 -1.43 -16.17
C VAL A 310 -3.98 -0.05 -15.82
N ALA A 311 -4.76 1.02 -15.98
CA ALA A 311 -4.34 2.37 -15.60
C ALA A 311 -4.10 2.49 -14.09
N ASP A 312 -4.99 1.93 -13.26
CA ASP A 312 -4.87 1.91 -11.81
C ASP A 312 -3.62 1.14 -11.34
N ILE A 313 -3.38 -0.07 -11.85
CA ILE A 313 -2.20 -0.87 -11.53
C ILE A 313 -0.92 -0.11 -11.92
N ALA A 314 -0.87 0.47 -13.12
CA ALA A 314 0.30 1.23 -13.60
C ALA A 314 0.60 2.44 -12.70
N CYS A 315 -0.44 3.16 -12.27
CA CYS A 315 -0.32 4.31 -11.37
C CYS A 315 0.17 3.88 -9.98
N ARG A 316 -0.47 2.89 -9.35
CA ARG A 316 -0.13 2.43 -8.00
C ARG A 316 1.27 1.83 -7.91
N ASN A 317 1.72 1.16 -8.97
CA ASN A 317 3.03 0.52 -9.02
C ASN A 317 4.11 1.39 -9.69
N SER A 318 3.82 2.68 -9.94
CA SER A 318 4.77 3.64 -10.52
C SER A 318 5.42 3.16 -11.82
N LEU A 319 4.67 2.45 -12.68
CA LEU A 319 5.19 1.92 -13.95
C LEU A 319 5.45 3.01 -15.02
N GLY A 320 5.01 4.25 -14.74
CA GLY A 320 5.13 5.36 -15.69
C GLY A 320 4.26 5.16 -16.93
N LYS A 321 4.71 5.69 -18.07
CA LYS A 321 4.02 5.50 -19.35
C LYS A 321 4.09 4.04 -19.77
N LEU A 322 2.94 3.46 -20.07
CA LEU A 322 2.87 2.10 -20.58
C LEU A 322 3.33 2.04 -22.05
N VAL A 323 4.11 1.02 -22.37
CA VAL A 323 4.61 0.72 -23.72
C VAL A 323 4.31 -0.75 -24.01
N LYS A 324 3.60 -0.98 -25.12
CA LYS A 324 3.27 -2.34 -25.59
C LYS A 324 4.53 -3.15 -25.86
N GLY A 325 4.61 -4.32 -25.23
CA GLY A 325 5.73 -5.25 -25.36
C GLY A 325 6.92 -4.94 -24.44
N GLU A 326 6.83 -3.87 -23.62
CA GLU A 326 7.83 -3.55 -22.60
C GLU A 326 7.26 -3.75 -21.20
N ASN A 327 6.41 -2.83 -20.72
CA ASN A 327 5.76 -2.91 -19.42
C ASN A 327 4.24 -3.18 -19.48
N LEU A 328 3.67 -3.27 -20.68
CA LEU A 328 2.40 -3.97 -20.93
C LEU A 328 2.65 -5.14 -21.88
N THR A 329 2.58 -6.33 -21.34
CA THR A 329 2.94 -7.60 -21.98
C THR A 329 1.73 -8.52 -22.09
N TRP A 330 1.89 -9.69 -22.69
CA TRP A 330 0.83 -10.69 -22.82
C TRP A 330 1.41 -12.11 -22.82
N HIS A 331 0.58 -13.09 -22.48
CA HIS A 331 1.01 -14.46 -22.18
C HIS A 331 1.88 -15.11 -23.27
N SER A 332 1.54 -14.96 -24.57
CA SER A 332 2.33 -15.59 -25.63
C SER A 332 3.74 -15.02 -25.83
N MET A 333 4.11 -13.96 -25.11
CA MET A 333 5.52 -13.51 -25.02
C MET A 333 6.38 -14.45 -24.16
N TYR A 334 5.78 -15.22 -23.26
CA TYR A 334 6.48 -16.01 -22.24
C TYR A 334 6.30 -17.53 -22.38
N ALA A 335 5.23 -17.96 -23.05
CA ALA A 335 4.91 -19.37 -23.23
C ALA A 335 4.32 -19.64 -24.62
N ALA A 336 4.42 -20.86 -25.10
CA ALA A 336 3.80 -21.30 -26.35
C ALA A 336 2.28 -21.45 -26.16
N THR A 337 1.54 -20.38 -26.35
CA THR A 337 0.08 -20.30 -26.18
C THR A 337 -0.55 -19.32 -27.17
N ALA A 338 -1.85 -19.50 -27.47
CA ALA A 338 -2.65 -18.54 -28.23
C ALA A 338 -3.18 -17.37 -27.39
N CYS A 339 -3.00 -17.39 -26.04
CA CYS A 339 -3.42 -16.31 -25.14
C CYS A 339 -2.61 -15.03 -25.44
N PRO A 340 -3.26 -13.84 -25.51
CA PRO A 340 -4.61 -13.50 -25.02
C PRO A 340 -5.72 -13.63 -26.09
N GLY A 341 -5.52 -14.40 -27.11
CA GLY A 341 -6.47 -14.61 -28.19
C GLY A 341 -6.46 -13.51 -29.27
N PRO A 342 -7.06 -13.77 -30.45
CA PRO A 342 -6.99 -12.84 -31.58
C PRO A 342 -7.56 -11.44 -31.26
N TYR A 343 -8.71 -11.39 -30.57
CA TYR A 343 -9.37 -10.13 -30.26
C TYR A 343 -8.49 -9.22 -29.40
N LEU A 344 -8.05 -9.69 -28.22
CA LEU A 344 -7.23 -8.86 -27.34
C LEU A 344 -5.86 -8.56 -27.94
N SER A 345 -5.25 -9.50 -28.69
CA SER A 345 -4.01 -9.23 -29.41
C SER A 345 -4.13 -8.03 -30.36
N GLY A 346 -5.27 -7.91 -31.04
CA GLY A 346 -5.58 -6.76 -31.91
C GLY A 346 -5.87 -5.47 -31.15
N LYS A 347 -6.21 -5.55 -29.85
CA LYS A 347 -6.61 -4.43 -29.01
C LYS A 347 -5.50 -3.92 -28.03
N LEU A 348 -4.35 -4.58 -27.96
CA LEU A 348 -3.32 -4.23 -26.98
C LEU A 348 -2.80 -2.79 -27.12
N GLN A 349 -2.69 -2.26 -28.34
CA GLN A 349 -2.26 -0.87 -28.52
C GLN A 349 -3.34 0.10 -28.03
N GLU A 350 -4.60 -0.16 -28.37
CA GLU A 350 -5.73 0.64 -27.90
C GLU A 350 -5.83 0.62 -26.36
N LEU A 351 -5.57 -0.54 -25.73
CA LEU A 351 -5.50 -0.69 -24.26
C LEU A 351 -4.43 0.22 -23.66
N VAL A 352 -3.22 0.19 -24.23
CA VAL A 352 -2.10 1.05 -23.79
C VAL A 352 -2.46 2.52 -23.93
N ASP A 353 -2.95 2.94 -25.09
CA ASP A 353 -3.23 4.34 -25.37
C ASP A 353 -4.30 4.90 -24.43
N LYS A 354 -5.37 4.13 -24.19
CA LYS A 354 -6.45 4.52 -23.27
C LYS A 354 -5.99 4.55 -21.80
N ALA A 355 -5.21 3.55 -21.36
CA ALA A 355 -4.70 3.54 -20.00
C ALA A 355 -3.71 4.70 -19.75
N ASN A 356 -2.84 4.98 -20.70
CA ASN A 356 -1.94 6.14 -20.66
C ASN A 356 -2.71 7.46 -20.60
N ALA A 357 -3.77 7.60 -21.41
CA ALA A 357 -4.61 8.80 -21.39
C ALA A 357 -5.28 9.04 -20.02
N ILE A 358 -5.70 7.97 -19.32
CA ILE A 358 -6.24 8.07 -17.95
C ILE A 358 -5.17 8.60 -17.00
N ASN A 359 -3.91 8.18 -17.16
CA ASN A 359 -2.78 8.55 -16.29
C ASN A 359 -2.07 9.85 -16.75
N GLY A 360 -2.56 10.51 -17.80
CA GLY A 360 -2.05 11.81 -18.25
C GLY A 360 -0.78 11.75 -19.11
N PHE A 361 -0.53 10.62 -19.80
CA PHE A 361 0.58 10.44 -20.75
C PHE A 361 0.17 10.59 -22.21
#